data_57a7288d6c60fec7ab9d4be496eeb3e9
#
_entry.id   57a7288d6c60fec7ab9d4be496eeb3e9
#
_cell.length_a   1.000
_cell.length_b   1.000
_cell.length_c   1.000
_cell.angle_alpha   90.00
_cell.angle_beta   90.00
_cell.angle_gamma   90.00
#
_symmetry.space_group_name_H-M   'P 1'
#
loop_
_entity.id
_entity.type
_entity.pdbx_description
1 polymer ?
#
loop_
_entity_poly.entity_id
_entity_poly.type
_entity_poly.pdbx_seq_one_letter_code
_entity_poly.pdbx_strand_id
1 'polypeptide(L)'
;MKKLSVLEKKGGLALKKLFAFVLAFVVLFGFSGCGKEKIGTDYDFSKVMEDTMAHIIEEAPNPGHSHLNGEWSVIVAARYGAEVPEGWYDTYYNNLITALEESGGELSKTKHSDYSRAVLTLAAIGKDPSSVGGFNLLESYTDYDFVTHQGIPGSIFALISLNSRGYKIPGAEEKNFIEHILSEEYEGGGWALMGEDPDVDITAQVIQAFAPYYGKDEEITAAVDRAVKVLSEVQKPDGGFFAWESENSQTTSQVGIALSAIGIDIRTDERFIKGENWIGSYIMQYYLGGGAFAHTRGMGENAMATDQCMQMFVAMKLFEQGESFYDFTKIK
;
A
#
# COMPACT_ATOMS: atom_id res chain seq x y z
N MET A 1 -56.70 -15.49 56.74
CA MET A 1 -55.54 -14.59 56.60
C MET A 1 -54.17 -15.23 56.90
N LYS A 2 -54.04 -16.58 57.08
CA LYS A 2 -52.70 -17.22 57.32
C LYS A 2 -52.14 -18.04 56.15
N LYS A 3 -52.86 -18.15 55.03
CA LYS A 3 -52.38 -18.91 53.85
C LYS A 3 -51.69 -18.04 52.76
N LEU A 4 -51.83 -16.70 52.79
CA LEU A 4 -51.16 -15.83 51.82
C LEU A 4 -49.68 -15.55 52.15
N SER A 5 -49.28 -15.58 53.44
CA SER A 5 -47.91 -15.30 53.86
C SER A 5 -46.85 -16.37 53.57
N VAL A 6 -47.30 -17.60 53.25
CA VAL A 6 -46.38 -18.73 52.96
C VAL A 6 -46.02 -18.79 51.47
N LEU A 7 -46.90 -18.32 50.60
CA LEU A 7 -46.65 -18.29 49.15
C LEU A 7 -45.69 -17.17 48.72
N GLU A 8 -45.75 -16.03 49.38
CA GLU A 8 -44.82 -14.90 49.12
C GLU A 8 -43.37 -15.20 49.53
N LYS A 9 -43.18 -15.96 50.63
CA LYS A 9 -41.83 -16.33 51.09
C LYS A 9 -41.16 -17.41 50.19
N LYS A 10 -41.94 -18.30 49.53
CA LYS A 10 -41.39 -19.28 48.62
C LYS A 10 -41.09 -18.72 47.23
N GLY A 11 -41.86 -17.74 46.76
CA GLY A 11 -41.59 -17.05 45.49
C GLY A 11 -40.34 -16.16 45.54
N GLY A 12 -40.14 -15.48 46.69
CA GLY A 12 -38.96 -14.61 46.86
C GLY A 12 -37.61 -15.34 46.93
N LEU A 13 -37.62 -16.58 47.44
CA LEU A 13 -36.41 -17.41 47.53
C LEU A 13 -36.05 -18.06 46.17
N ALA A 14 -37.04 -18.42 45.37
CA ALA A 14 -36.86 -18.95 44.03
C ALA A 14 -36.37 -17.86 43.08
N LEU A 15 -36.90 -16.65 43.20
CA LEU A 15 -36.48 -15.49 42.40
C LEU A 15 -35.06 -15.04 42.74
N LYS A 16 -34.67 -15.05 44.03
CA LYS A 16 -33.29 -14.72 44.45
C LYS A 16 -32.28 -15.78 44.01
N LYS A 17 -32.64 -17.07 43.96
CA LYS A 17 -31.77 -18.12 43.42
C LYS A 17 -31.65 -18.04 41.89
N LEU A 18 -32.71 -17.63 41.18
CA LEU A 18 -32.66 -17.44 39.75
C LEU A 18 -31.80 -16.20 39.37
N PHE A 19 -31.90 -15.11 40.16
CA PHE A 19 -31.04 -13.92 39.96
C PHE A 19 -29.57 -14.19 40.30
N ALA A 20 -29.29 -15.01 41.31
CA ALA A 20 -27.91 -15.40 41.63
C ALA A 20 -27.31 -16.33 40.57
N PHE A 21 -28.11 -17.16 39.93
CA PHE A 21 -27.65 -18.05 38.82
C PHE A 21 -27.45 -17.25 37.51
N VAL A 22 -28.28 -16.27 37.21
CA VAL A 22 -28.13 -15.38 36.03
C VAL A 22 -26.96 -14.46 36.24
N LEU A 23 -26.69 -13.92 37.44
CA LEU A 23 -25.49 -13.10 37.71
C LEU A 23 -24.21 -13.95 37.67
N ALA A 24 -24.21 -15.21 38.09
CA ALA A 24 -23.06 -16.09 37.98
C ALA A 24 -22.78 -16.50 36.54
N PHE A 25 -23.80 -16.60 35.67
CA PHE A 25 -23.63 -16.90 34.26
C PHE A 25 -23.17 -15.64 33.46
N VAL A 26 -23.59 -14.43 33.84
CA VAL A 26 -23.14 -13.17 33.22
C VAL A 26 -21.71 -12.84 33.64
N VAL A 27 -21.27 -13.24 34.84
CA VAL A 27 -19.87 -13.06 35.28
C VAL A 27 -18.93 -14.09 34.65
N LEU A 28 -19.44 -15.26 34.22
CA LEU A 28 -18.61 -16.26 33.50
C LEU A 28 -18.52 -16.05 32.00
N PHE A 29 -19.40 -15.21 31.40
CA PHE A 29 -19.26 -14.78 29.98
C PHE A 29 -18.80 -13.36 29.80
N GLY A 30 -18.56 -12.62 30.88
CA GLY A 30 -18.12 -11.20 30.88
C GLY A 30 -16.61 -11.01 30.94
N PHE A 31 -15.82 -12.07 30.99
CA PHE A 31 -14.35 -12.04 30.87
C PHE A 31 -13.84 -12.98 29.74
N SER A 32 -14.52 -13.00 28.61
CA SER A 32 -13.77 -13.05 27.37
C SER A 32 -13.23 -11.64 27.20
N GLY A 33 -12.21 -11.34 27.96
CA GLY A 33 -11.34 -10.21 27.69
C GLY A 33 -10.95 -10.38 26.24
N CYS A 34 -11.11 -9.32 25.47
CA CYS A 34 -10.31 -9.09 24.30
C CYS A 34 -8.85 -9.27 24.75
N GLY A 35 -8.41 -10.50 24.86
CA GLY A 35 -7.00 -10.85 24.89
C GLY A 35 -6.54 -10.30 23.57
N LYS A 36 -5.80 -9.19 23.59
CA LYS A 36 -4.91 -8.88 22.48
C LYS A 36 -4.09 -10.15 22.33
N GLU A 37 -4.40 -10.96 21.31
CA GLU A 37 -3.49 -12.00 20.88
C GLU A 37 -2.15 -11.30 20.77
N LYS A 38 -1.16 -11.76 21.53
CA LYS A 38 0.21 -11.31 21.32
C LYS A 38 0.50 -11.67 19.88
N ILE A 39 0.61 -10.65 19.05
CA ILE A 39 1.01 -10.82 17.66
C ILE A 39 2.41 -11.42 17.77
N GLY A 40 2.54 -12.69 17.37
CA GLY A 40 3.83 -13.36 17.42
C GLY A 40 4.80 -12.54 16.58
N THR A 41 5.97 -12.25 17.11
CA THR A 41 7.03 -11.51 16.40
C THR A 41 7.79 -12.40 15.42
N ASP A 42 7.44 -13.67 15.33
CA ASP A 42 8.19 -14.71 14.60
C ASP A 42 7.40 -15.18 13.37
N TYR A 43 7.20 -14.24 12.41
CA TYR A 43 6.63 -14.58 11.11
C TYR A 43 7.71 -15.05 10.14
N ASP A 44 7.46 -16.17 9.47
CA ASP A 44 8.24 -16.56 8.30
C ASP A 44 7.79 -15.74 7.09
N PHE A 45 8.34 -14.53 6.96
CA PHE A 45 8.02 -13.62 5.86
C PHE A 45 8.37 -14.24 4.49
N SER A 46 9.34 -15.14 4.40
CA SER A 46 9.68 -15.82 3.15
C SER A 46 8.52 -16.69 2.69
N LYS A 47 7.94 -17.46 3.62
CA LYS A 47 6.78 -18.30 3.34
C LYS A 47 5.54 -17.47 3.00
N VAL A 48 5.31 -16.36 3.72
CA VAL A 48 4.20 -15.45 3.42
C VAL A 48 4.34 -14.86 2.02
N MET A 49 5.54 -14.41 1.63
CA MET A 49 5.78 -13.88 0.29
C MET A 49 5.58 -14.93 -0.81
N GLU A 50 6.05 -16.17 -0.60
CA GLU A 50 5.83 -17.28 -1.55
C GLU A 50 4.34 -17.57 -1.75
N ASP A 51 3.59 -17.72 -0.65
CA ASP A 51 2.16 -17.99 -0.70
C ASP A 51 1.39 -16.82 -1.34
N THR A 52 1.76 -15.57 -0.99
CA THR A 52 1.11 -14.38 -1.54
C THR A 52 1.40 -14.23 -3.03
N MET A 53 2.62 -14.51 -3.46
CA MET A 53 2.95 -14.43 -4.88
C MET A 53 2.22 -15.49 -5.70
N ALA A 54 2.15 -16.72 -5.20
CA ALA A 54 1.37 -17.80 -5.83
C ALA A 54 -0.11 -17.42 -5.96
N HIS A 55 -0.68 -16.88 -4.89
CA HIS A 55 -2.07 -16.41 -4.86
C HIS A 55 -2.33 -15.27 -5.87
N ILE A 56 -1.47 -14.24 -5.92
CA ILE A 56 -1.59 -13.13 -6.88
C ILE A 56 -1.57 -13.65 -8.33
N ILE A 57 -0.69 -14.59 -8.65
CA ILE A 57 -0.60 -15.17 -9.99
C ILE A 57 -1.86 -15.99 -10.33
N GLU A 58 -2.39 -16.75 -9.38
CA GLU A 58 -3.62 -17.54 -9.55
C GLU A 58 -4.84 -16.65 -9.80
N GLU A 59 -4.96 -15.53 -9.06
CA GLU A 59 -6.06 -14.58 -9.19
C GLU A 59 -5.96 -13.67 -10.43
N ALA A 60 -4.77 -13.58 -11.04
CA ALA A 60 -4.50 -12.79 -12.24
C ALA A 60 -4.10 -13.66 -13.44
N PRO A 61 -4.90 -14.66 -13.89
CA PRO A 61 -4.50 -15.56 -14.97
C PRO A 61 -4.40 -14.86 -16.33
N ASN A 62 -5.07 -13.72 -16.49
CA ASN A 62 -5.08 -12.91 -17.71
C ASN A 62 -4.89 -11.42 -17.39
N PRO A 63 -3.69 -11.01 -16.93
CA PRO A 63 -3.45 -9.64 -16.50
C PRO A 63 -3.59 -8.66 -17.67
N GLY A 64 -4.07 -7.45 -17.38
CA GLY A 64 -4.26 -6.40 -18.38
C GLY A 64 -4.20 -5.00 -17.78
N HIS A 65 -4.58 -4.00 -18.57
CA HIS A 65 -4.67 -2.62 -18.12
C HIS A 65 -5.82 -2.45 -17.13
N SER A 66 -5.53 -2.70 -15.85
CA SER A 66 -6.50 -2.69 -14.74
C SER A 66 -5.82 -2.44 -13.40
N HIS A 67 -6.51 -1.80 -12.47
CA HIS A 67 -6.06 -1.65 -11.08
C HIS A 67 -6.12 -2.97 -10.29
N LEU A 68 -7.04 -3.85 -10.66
CA LEU A 68 -7.23 -5.13 -9.98
C LEU A 68 -6.76 -6.26 -10.88
N ASN A 69 -5.95 -7.16 -10.34
CA ASN A 69 -5.43 -8.33 -11.05
C ASN A 69 -4.78 -7.96 -12.40
N GLY A 70 -4.07 -6.83 -12.41
CA GLY A 70 -3.48 -6.22 -13.61
C GLY A 70 -2.08 -5.68 -13.34
N GLU A 71 -1.86 -4.37 -13.57
CA GLU A 71 -0.52 -3.78 -13.51
C GLU A 71 0.20 -4.03 -12.19
N TRP A 72 -0.46 -3.85 -11.04
CA TRP A 72 0.21 -4.02 -9.75
C TRP A 72 0.66 -5.45 -9.51
N SER A 73 -0.16 -6.44 -9.91
CA SER A 73 0.18 -7.85 -9.83
C SER A 73 1.39 -8.17 -10.72
N VAL A 74 1.46 -7.59 -11.93
CA VAL A 74 2.59 -7.77 -12.87
C VAL A 74 3.86 -7.13 -12.32
N ILE A 75 3.77 -5.88 -11.81
CA ILE A 75 4.92 -5.17 -11.23
C ILE A 75 5.50 -5.95 -10.06
N VAL A 76 4.66 -6.37 -9.12
CA VAL A 76 5.13 -7.06 -7.92
C VAL A 76 5.72 -8.43 -8.25
N ALA A 77 5.15 -9.17 -9.20
CA ALA A 77 5.69 -10.45 -9.67
C ALA A 77 7.08 -10.29 -10.30
N ALA A 78 7.24 -9.28 -11.16
CA ALA A 78 8.53 -8.97 -11.78
C ALA A 78 9.58 -8.54 -10.74
N ARG A 79 9.20 -7.70 -9.77
CA ARG A 79 10.12 -7.23 -8.71
C ARG A 79 10.49 -8.32 -7.70
N TYR A 80 9.58 -9.23 -7.42
CA TYR A 80 9.87 -10.40 -6.59
C TYR A 80 10.80 -11.40 -7.28
N GLY A 81 10.77 -11.43 -8.62
CA GLY A 81 11.43 -12.44 -9.44
C GLY A 81 10.64 -13.77 -9.45
N ALA A 82 9.31 -13.67 -9.53
CA ALA A 82 8.43 -14.83 -9.49
C ALA A 82 8.58 -15.73 -10.71
N GLU A 83 8.48 -17.04 -10.50
CA GLU A 83 8.19 -17.98 -11.56
C GLU A 83 6.72 -17.84 -11.96
N VAL A 84 6.47 -17.28 -13.15
CA VAL A 84 5.12 -17.05 -13.68
C VAL A 84 4.82 -18.05 -14.80
N PRO A 85 3.54 -18.33 -15.13
CA PRO A 85 3.16 -19.16 -16.28
C PRO A 85 3.81 -18.65 -17.58
N GLU A 86 4.14 -19.57 -18.48
CA GLU A 86 4.72 -19.22 -19.79
C GLU A 86 3.81 -18.21 -20.53
N GLY A 87 4.41 -17.11 -20.98
CA GLY A 87 3.71 -16.05 -21.70
C GLY A 87 2.86 -15.12 -20.83
N TRP A 88 2.89 -15.23 -19.50
CA TRP A 88 2.05 -14.41 -18.62
C TRP A 88 2.34 -12.89 -18.76
N TYR A 89 3.61 -12.49 -18.82
CA TYR A 89 3.99 -11.09 -19.08
C TYR A 89 3.64 -10.64 -20.51
N ASP A 90 3.74 -11.54 -21.49
CA ASP A 90 3.31 -11.23 -22.87
C ASP A 90 1.78 -11.13 -22.97
N THR A 91 1.02 -11.84 -22.14
CA THR A 91 -0.42 -11.66 -22.00
C THR A 91 -0.76 -10.26 -21.56
N TYR A 92 -0.12 -9.74 -20.50
CA TYR A 92 -0.30 -8.34 -20.09
C TYR A 92 0.03 -7.37 -21.23
N TYR A 93 1.18 -7.56 -21.88
CA TYR A 93 1.62 -6.68 -22.97
C TYR A 93 0.63 -6.65 -24.14
N ASN A 94 0.12 -7.80 -24.55
CA ASN A 94 -0.85 -7.91 -25.63
C ASN A 94 -2.22 -7.31 -25.24
N ASN A 95 -2.66 -7.52 -23.99
CA ASN A 95 -3.89 -6.91 -23.49
C ASN A 95 -3.80 -5.37 -23.41
N LEU A 96 -2.63 -4.84 -23.06
CA LEU A 96 -2.37 -3.40 -23.10
C LEU A 96 -2.41 -2.86 -24.54
N ILE A 97 -1.83 -3.56 -25.51
CA ILE A 97 -1.92 -3.19 -26.94
C ILE A 97 -3.38 -3.17 -27.38
N THR A 98 -4.14 -4.22 -27.06
CA THR A 98 -5.57 -4.28 -27.40
C THR A 98 -6.34 -3.09 -26.80
N ALA A 99 -6.10 -2.75 -25.54
CA ALA A 99 -6.74 -1.59 -24.89
C ALA A 99 -6.39 -0.26 -25.59
N LEU A 100 -5.13 -0.11 -26.02
CA LEU A 100 -4.68 1.07 -26.79
C LEU A 100 -5.31 1.12 -28.19
N GLU A 101 -5.40 0.00 -28.90
CA GLU A 101 -6.05 -0.06 -30.22
C GLU A 101 -7.54 0.27 -30.13
N GLU A 102 -8.26 -0.29 -29.15
CA GLU A 102 -9.68 -0.06 -28.92
C GLU A 102 -9.99 1.39 -28.53
N SER A 103 -9.06 2.04 -27.78
CA SER A 103 -9.22 3.44 -27.37
C SER A 103 -8.61 4.47 -28.33
N GLY A 104 -7.96 4.03 -29.41
CA GLY A 104 -7.23 4.92 -30.32
C GLY A 104 -5.97 5.53 -29.70
N GLY A 105 -5.36 4.84 -28.74
CA GLY A 105 -4.12 5.24 -28.06
C GLY A 105 -4.34 5.99 -26.73
N GLU A 106 -5.57 6.16 -26.28
CA GLU A 106 -5.93 6.93 -25.09
C GLU A 106 -6.27 6.01 -23.92
N LEU A 107 -5.36 5.82 -22.94
CA LEU A 107 -5.61 5.01 -21.75
C LEU A 107 -6.61 5.69 -20.78
N SER A 108 -6.58 7.02 -20.70
CA SER A 108 -7.48 7.80 -19.86
C SER A 108 -7.54 9.25 -20.32
N LYS A 109 -8.73 9.86 -20.22
CA LYS A 109 -8.96 11.29 -20.52
C LYS A 109 -8.66 12.23 -19.36
N THR A 110 -8.63 11.69 -18.15
CA THR A 110 -8.58 12.51 -16.93
C THR A 110 -7.53 12.04 -15.92
N LYS A 111 -6.94 10.85 -16.13
CA LYS A 111 -6.04 10.23 -15.16
C LYS A 111 -4.71 9.88 -15.82
N HIS A 112 -3.74 10.79 -15.73
CA HIS A 112 -2.39 10.49 -16.19
C HIS A 112 -1.73 9.35 -15.40
N SER A 113 -2.16 9.11 -14.15
CA SER A 113 -1.71 7.96 -13.37
C SER A 113 -1.95 6.59 -14.03
N ASP A 114 -2.91 6.47 -14.95
CA ASP A 114 -3.12 5.26 -15.73
C ASP A 114 -1.97 5.03 -16.73
N TYR A 115 -1.48 6.10 -17.37
CA TYR A 115 -0.27 6.04 -18.22
C TYR A 115 0.98 5.73 -17.40
N SER A 116 1.17 6.40 -16.25
CA SER A 116 2.32 6.17 -15.38
C SER A 116 2.38 4.73 -14.89
N ARG A 117 1.23 4.13 -14.53
CA ARG A 117 1.16 2.74 -14.11
C ARG A 117 1.48 1.77 -15.24
N ALA A 118 0.97 2.01 -16.46
CA ALA A 118 1.33 1.22 -17.64
C ALA A 118 2.84 1.31 -17.95
N VAL A 119 3.42 2.52 -17.90
CA VAL A 119 4.87 2.73 -18.08
C VAL A 119 5.69 1.99 -17.02
N LEU A 120 5.28 2.03 -15.75
CA LEU A 120 5.93 1.29 -14.66
C LEU A 120 5.88 -0.22 -14.91
N THR A 121 4.74 -0.73 -15.36
CA THR A 121 4.58 -2.17 -15.64
C THR A 121 5.47 -2.61 -16.81
N LEU A 122 5.48 -1.84 -17.90
CA LEU A 122 6.37 -2.10 -19.04
C LEU A 122 7.83 -2.06 -18.62
N ALA A 123 8.22 -1.07 -17.81
CA ALA A 123 9.56 -0.98 -17.26
C ALA A 123 9.93 -2.19 -16.41
N ALA A 124 9.00 -2.69 -15.58
CA ALA A 124 9.22 -3.85 -14.72
C ALA A 124 9.40 -5.16 -15.51
N ILE A 125 8.75 -5.30 -16.69
CA ILE A 125 8.86 -6.49 -17.54
C ILE A 125 9.84 -6.32 -18.72
N GLY A 126 10.64 -5.24 -18.75
CA GLY A 126 11.66 -5.02 -19.77
C GLY A 126 11.12 -4.62 -21.14
N LYS A 127 9.89 -4.15 -21.26
CA LYS A 127 9.30 -3.65 -22.52
C LYS A 127 9.49 -2.15 -22.66
N ASP A 128 9.55 -1.66 -23.88
CA ASP A 128 9.74 -0.23 -24.19
C ASP A 128 8.40 0.53 -24.25
N PRO A 129 8.13 1.46 -23.32
CA PRO A 129 6.90 2.24 -23.31
C PRO A 129 6.80 3.27 -24.45
N SER A 130 7.89 3.55 -25.17
CA SER A 130 7.85 4.44 -26.33
C SER A 130 7.35 3.75 -27.61
N SER A 131 7.14 2.43 -27.58
CA SER A 131 6.71 1.65 -28.75
C SER A 131 5.85 0.46 -28.37
N VAL A 132 4.62 0.72 -27.95
CA VAL A 132 3.64 -0.28 -27.51
C VAL A 132 2.57 -0.45 -28.58
N GLY A 133 2.68 -1.45 -29.44
CA GLY A 133 1.74 -1.65 -30.55
C GLY A 133 1.67 -0.46 -31.53
N GLY A 134 2.75 0.33 -31.62
CA GLY A 134 2.80 1.55 -32.43
C GLY A 134 2.43 2.84 -31.69
N PHE A 135 2.05 2.75 -30.43
CA PHE A 135 1.75 3.91 -29.56
C PHE A 135 2.96 4.26 -28.68
N ASN A 136 3.15 5.56 -28.44
CA ASN A 136 4.19 6.07 -27.54
C ASN A 136 3.55 6.60 -26.25
N LEU A 137 3.58 5.82 -25.17
CA LEU A 137 2.99 6.22 -23.89
C LEU A 137 3.76 7.36 -23.21
N LEU A 138 5.04 7.51 -23.52
CA LEU A 138 5.89 8.56 -22.93
C LEU A 138 5.52 9.97 -23.43
N GLU A 139 4.86 10.08 -24.58
CA GLU A 139 4.44 11.38 -25.12
C GLU A 139 3.43 12.09 -24.20
N SER A 140 2.60 11.35 -23.48
CA SER A 140 1.59 11.89 -22.55
C SER A 140 2.20 12.76 -21.44
N TYR A 141 3.45 12.53 -21.08
CA TYR A 141 4.15 13.31 -20.04
C TYR A 141 4.51 14.75 -20.47
N THR A 142 4.46 15.04 -21.76
CA THR A 142 4.71 16.40 -22.29
C THR A 142 3.54 17.35 -22.07
N ASP A 143 2.35 16.82 -21.82
CA ASP A 143 1.16 17.60 -21.46
C ASP A 143 1.11 17.79 -19.94
N TYR A 144 1.75 18.85 -19.46
CA TYR A 144 1.81 19.18 -18.04
C TYR A 144 0.43 19.37 -17.40
N ASP A 145 -0.51 20.00 -18.12
CA ASP A 145 -1.86 20.24 -17.62
C ASP A 145 -2.63 18.91 -17.44
N PHE A 146 -2.43 17.98 -18.36
CA PHE A 146 -3.02 16.62 -18.23
C PHE A 146 -2.36 15.85 -17.07
N VAL A 147 -1.04 15.88 -16.93
CA VAL A 147 -0.34 15.22 -15.80
C VAL A 147 -0.85 15.73 -14.47
N THR A 148 -0.97 17.06 -14.31
CA THR A 148 -1.36 17.70 -13.06
C THR A 148 -2.87 17.81 -12.85
N HIS A 149 -3.68 17.40 -13.81
CA HIS A 149 -5.15 17.46 -13.74
C HIS A 149 -5.74 16.74 -12.50
N GLN A 150 -5.08 15.68 -12.06
CA GLN A 150 -5.45 14.95 -10.84
C GLN A 150 -4.90 15.57 -9.53
N GLY A 151 -4.27 16.76 -9.62
CA GLY A 151 -3.49 17.32 -8.53
C GLY A 151 -2.16 16.60 -8.32
N ILE A 152 -1.65 16.65 -7.10
CA ILE A 152 -0.33 16.11 -6.72
C ILE A 152 -0.10 14.62 -7.11
N PRO A 153 -1.08 13.69 -7.05
CA PRO A 153 -0.86 12.30 -7.48
C PRO A 153 -0.38 12.14 -8.91
N GLY A 154 -0.78 13.03 -9.81
CA GLY A 154 -0.29 13.03 -11.20
C GLY A 154 1.21 13.24 -11.26
N SER A 155 1.72 14.28 -10.61
CA SER A 155 3.16 14.58 -10.56
C SER A 155 3.96 13.51 -9.80
N ILE A 156 3.41 12.95 -8.72
CA ILE A 156 4.03 11.85 -7.96
C ILE A 156 4.29 10.64 -8.87
N PHE A 157 3.24 10.13 -9.53
CA PHE A 157 3.38 8.95 -10.38
C PHE A 157 4.15 9.24 -11.67
N ALA A 158 4.12 10.48 -12.18
CA ALA A 158 5.00 10.89 -13.27
C ALA A 158 6.48 10.77 -12.87
N LEU A 159 6.87 11.30 -11.72
CA LEU A 159 8.25 11.19 -11.23
C LEU A 159 8.66 9.74 -10.98
N ILE A 160 7.82 8.94 -10.31
CA ILE A 160 8.11 7.53 -10.04
C ILE A 160 8.35 6.78 -11.36
N SER A 161 7.48 6.96 -12.35
CA SER A 161 7.58 6.24 -13.61
C SER A 161 8.75 6.70 -14.48
N LEU A 162 9.02 8.00 -14.55
CA LEU A 162 10.17 8.55 -15.28
C LEU A 162 11.49 8.07 -14.67
N ASN A 163 11.61 8.08 -13.35
CA ASN A 163 12.81 7.66 -12.66
C ASN A 163 13.02 6.14 -12.66
N SER A 164 11.98 5.35 -12.85
CA SER A 164 12.04 3.89 -12.76
C SER A 164 13.12 3.26 -13.67
N ARG A 165 13.34 3.85 -14.85
CA ARG A 165 14.42 3.53 -15.79
C ARG A 165 15.22 4.73 -16.26
N GLY A 166 15.02 5.90 -15.63
CA GLY A 166 15.68 7.14 -16.01
C GLY A 166 15.25 7.66 -17.38
N TYR A 167 13.97 7.55 -17.71
CA TYR A 167 13.42 8.10 -18.96
C TYR A 167 13.60 9.61 -19.02
N LYS A 168 14.14 10.10 -20.15
CA LYS A 168 14.31 11.53 -20.42
C LYS A 168 13.49 11.89 -21.66
N ILE A 169 12.46 12.68 -21.45
CA ILE A 169 11.46 13.01 -22.48
C ILE A 169 11.58 14.52 -22.75
N PRO A 170 11.99 14.94 -23.96
CA PRO A 170 11.98 16.35 -24.29
C PRO A 170 10.60 16.97 -24.13
N GLY A 171 10.48 18.03 -23.34
CA GLY A 171 9.21 18.68 -23.03
C GLY A 171 8.50 18.18 -21.77
N ALA A 172 8.99 17.10 -21.16
CA ALA A 172 8.54 16.62 -19.85
C ALA A 172 9.64 16.81 -18.82
N GLU A 173 9.78 18.01 -18.31
CA GLU A 173 10.85 18.36 -17.38
C GLU A 173 10.51 17.89 -15.97
N GLU A 174 11.27 16.92 -15.43
CA GLU A 174 11.11 16.40 -14.05
C GLU A 174 11.04 17.54 -13.02
N LYS A 175 11.79 18.61 -13.24
CA LYS A 175 11.81 19.78 -12.37
C LYS A 175 10.40 20.37 -12.16
N ASN A 176 9.56 20.42 -13.19
CA ASN A 176 8.21 20.99 -13.07
C ASN A 176 7.33 20.14 -12.13
N PHE A 177 7.48 18.82 -12.18
CA PHE A 177 6.74 17.91 -11.27
C PHE A 177 7.28 17.99 -9.84
N ILE A 178 8.60 18.14 -9.67
CA ILE A 178 9.23 18.36 -8.36
C ILE A 178 8.73 19.66 -7.74
N GLU A 179 8.76 20.79 -8.49
CA GLU A 179 8.30 22.09 -8.03
C GLU A 179 6.80 22.05 -7.67
N HIS A 180 5.97 21.36 -8.46
CA HIS A 180 4.56 21.18 -8.15
C HIS A 180 4.38 20.44 -6.83
N ILE A 181 5.09 19.33 -6.60
CA ILE A 181 4.99 18.57 -5.34
C ILE A 181 5.47 19.40 -4.16
N LEU A 182 6.60 20.09 -4.27
CA LEU A 182 7.15 20.93 -3.19
C LEU A 182 6.21 22.09 -2.85
N SER A 183 5.52 22.68 -3.84
CA SER A 183 4.60 23.79 -3.62
C SER A 183 3.35 23.40 -2.82
N GLU A 184 3.02 22.11 -2.75
CA GLU A 184 1.87 21.57 -2.03
C GLU A 184 2.23 21.02 -0.63
N GLU A 185 3.50 21.20 -0.18
CA GLU A 185 3.92 20.76 1.15
C GLU A 185 3.24 21.60 2.24
N TYR A 186 2.68 20.93 3.26
CA TYR A 186 2.11 21.59 4.43
C TYR A 186 3.19 22.20 5.33
N GLU A 187 2.84 23.28 6.06
CA GLU A 187 3.70 23.82 7.10
C GLU A 187 4.00 22.74 8.16
N GLY A 188 5.27 22.40 8.31
CA GLY A 188 5.70 21.31 9.21
C GLY A 188 5.94 19.97 8.53
N GLY A 189 5.63 19.84 7.25
CA GLY A 189 5.92 18.68 6.41
C GLY A 189 4.70 17.82 6.06
N GLY A 190 4.86 17.01 5.02
CA GLY A 190 3.83 16.11 4.52
C GLY A 190 2.90 16.75 3.49
N TRP A 191 2.08 15.92 2.85
CA TRP A 191 1.19 16.29 1.75
C TRP A 191 -0.16 15.58 1.89
N ALA A 192 -1.18 16.15 1.24
CA ALA A 192 -2.50 15.52 1.12
C ALA A 192 -3.11 15.77 -0.26
N LEU A 193 -4.08 14.95 -0.63
CA LEU A 193 -4.90 15.21 -1.82
C LEU A 193 -5.88 16.35 -1.58
N MET A 194 -6.40 16.46 -0.36
CA MET A 194 -7.33 17.49 0.08
C MET A 194 -7.34 17.56 1.60
N GLY A 195 -7.85 18.66 2.15
CA GLY A 195 -7.97 18.86 3.60
C GLY A 195 -7.00 19.91 4.11
N GLU A 196 -6.85 19.97 5.44
CA GLU A 196 -6.02 20.96 6.13
C GLU A 196 -4.79 20.29 6.81
N ASP A 197 -4.76 18.96 6.86
CA ASP A 197 -3.72 18.18 7.50
C ASP A 197 -3.07 17.20 6.50
N PRO A 198 -1.78 16.83 6.68
CA PRO A 198 -1.11 15.85 5.86
C PRO A 198 -1.82 14.48 5.90
N ASP A 199 -1.96 13.87 4.74
CA ASP A 199 -2.45 12.50 4.56
C ASP A 199 -1.28 11.50 4.50
N VAL A 200 -1.41 10.38 5.19
CA VAL A 200 -0.33 9.38 5.28
C VAL A 200 -0.01 8.75 3.92
N ASP A 201 -1.04 8.44 3.11
CA ASP A 201 -0.85 7.78 1.81
C ASP A 201 -0.12 8.71 0.84
N ILE A 202 -0.59 9.96 0.71
CA ILE A 202 0.01 10.95 -0.19
C ILE A 202 1.44 11.28 0.26
N THR A 203 1.64 11.48 1.57
CA THR A 203 2.97 11.74 2.14
C THR A 203 3.93 10.58 1.83
N ALA A 204 3.50 9.33 2.01
CA ALA A 204 4.31 8.17 1.68
C ALA A 204 4.61 8.07 0.17
N GLN A 205 3.65 8.37 -0.69
CA GLN A 205 3.84 8.37 -2.14
C GLN A 205 4.82 9.46 -2.59
N VAL A 206 4.79 10.65 -1.98
CA VAL A 206 5.78 11.72 -2.25
C VAL A 206 7.19 11.25 -1.86
N ILE A 207 7.36 10.64 -0.70
CA ILE A 207 8.66 10.08 -0.29
C ILE A 207 9.18 9.08 -1.35
N GLN A 208 8.30 8.22 -1.88
CA GLN A 208 8.66 7.28 -2.96
C GLN A 208 9.10 8.01 -4.24
N ALA A 209 8.39 9.08 -4.63
CA ALA A 209 8.74 9.88 -5.80
C ALA A 209 10.08 10.64 -5.62
N PHE A 210 10.36 11.08 -4.41
CA PHE A 210 11.57 11.83 -4.08
C PHE A 210 12.77 10.95 -3.70
N ALA A 211 12.59 9.64 -3.53
CA ALA A 211 13.66 8.72 -3.16
C ALA A 211 14.91 8.81 -4.06
N PRO A 212 14.83 8.97 -5.41
CA PRO A 212 16.01 9.13 -6.25
C PRO A 212 16.84 10.39 -5.98
N TYR A 213 16.24 11.41 -5.37
CA TYR A 213 16.84 12.73 -5.10
C TYR A 213 17.27 12.88 -3.63
N TYR A 214 16.75 12.05 -2.73
CA TYR A 214 17.05 12.08 -1.29
C TYR A 214 18.55 11.94 -1.03
N GLY A 215 19.11 12.82 -0.20
CA GLY A 215 20.55 12.91 0.07
C GLY A 215 21.39 13.51 -1.06
N LYS A 216 20.78 13.94 -2.18
CA LYS A 216 21.46 14.56 -3.33
C LYS A 216 20.99 15.99 -3.59
N ASP A 217 19.74 16.28 -3.33
CA ASP A 217 19.12 17.60 -3.41
C ASP A 217 18.77 18.06 -2.00
N GLU A 218 19.21 19.25 -1.60
CA GLU A 218 19.06 19.75 -0.23
C GLU A 218 17.60 20.09 0.11
N GLU A 219 16.85 20.67 -0.82
CA GLU A 219 15.46 21.05 -0.62
C GLU A 219 14.56 19.81 -0.50
N ILE A 220 14.71 18.86 -1.41
CA ILE A 220 13.99 17.59 -1.38
C ILE A 220 14.35 16.80 -0.12
N THR A 221 15.62 16.75 0.25
CA THR A 221 16.07 16.04 1.46
C THR A 221 15.41 16.63 2.70
N ALA A 222 15.38 17.96 2.83
CA ALA A 222 14.75 18.63 3.96
C ALA A 222 13.22 18.38 4.00
N ALA A 223 12.54 18.38 2.84
CA ALA A 223 11.11 18.08 2.75
C ALA A 223 10.80 16.63 3.16
N VAL A 224 11.59 15.67 2.65
CA VAL A 224 11.47 14.25 3.02
C VAL A 224 11.73 14.02 4.51
N ASP A 225 12.74 14.69 5.09
CA ASP A 225 13.04 14.56 6.53
C ASP A 225 11.87 15.06 7.40
N ARG A 226 11.21 16.17 7.01
CA ARG A 226 9.99 16.64 7.66
C ARG A 226 8.85 15.63 7.54
N ALA A 227 8.66 15.06 6.35
CA ALA A 227 7.64 14.05 6.09
C ALA A 227 7.87 12.77 6.92
N VAL A 228 9.10 12.28 7.01
CA VAL A 228 9.47 11.13 7.85
C VAL A 228 9.16 11.41 9.32
N LYS A 229 9.43 12.64 9.79
CA LYS A 229 9.07 13.04 11.15
C LYS A 229 7.54 12.99 11.35
N VAL A 230 6.75 13.59 10.45
CA VAL A 230 5.28 13.53 10.50
C VAL A 230 4.81 12.07 10.57
N LEU A 231 5.29 11.19 9.67
CA LEU A 231 4.90 9.79 9.68
C LEU A 231 5.24 9.10 11.00
N SER A 232 6.42 9.36 11.58
CA SER A 232 6.81 8.74 12.85
C SER A 232 5.94 9.20 14.04
N GLU A 233 5.46 10.44 14.01
CA GLU A 233 4.61 11.01 15.05
C GLU A 233 3.16 10.50 14.98
N VAL A 234 2.64 10.23 13.78
CA VAL A 234 1.26 9.72 13.59
C VAL A 234 1.16 8.21 13.62
N GLN A 235 2.29 7.48 13.63
CA GLN A 235 2.29 6.02 13.74
C GLN A 235 1.67 5.57 15.04
N LYS A 236 0.74 4.63 14.97
CA LYS A 236 -0.01 4.11 16.13
C LYS A 236 0.84 3.13 16.97
N PRO A 237 0.46 2.93 18.24
CA PRO A 237 1.17 2.01 19.13
C PRO A 237 1.20 0.55 18.66
N ASP A 238 0.30 0.14 17.76
CA ASP A 238 0.28 -1.18 17.15
C ASP A 238 1.16 -1.32 15.91
N GLY A 239 1.88 -0.26 15.54
CA GLY A 239 2.80 -0.22 14.41
C GLY A 239 2.17 0.25 13.09
N GLY A 240 0.86 0.44 13.05
CA GLY A 240 0.11 0.83 11.85
C GLY A 240 -0.15 2.32 11.72
N PHE A 241 -0.88 2.64 10.66
CA PHE A 241 -1.27 4.00 10.32
C PHE A 241 -2.78 4.09 10.07
N PHE A 242 -3.31 5.31 10.19
CA PHE A 242 -4.70 5.64 9.94
C PHE A 242 -4.79 6.63 8.78
N ALA A 243 -5.61 6.33 7.79
CA ALA A 243 -5.95 7.23 6.70
C ALA A 243 -7.36 6.95 6.20
N TRP A 244 -8.01 7.94 5.61
CA TRP A 244 -9.34 7.81 5.01
C TRP A 244 -10.38 7.20 5.96
N GLU A 245 -10.38 7.67 7.22
CA GLU A 245 -11.28 7.23 8.28
C GLU A 245 -11.16 5.74 8.67
N SER A 246 -10.08 5.07 8.28
CA SER A 246 -9.87 3.66 8.59
C SER A 246 -8.43 3.31 8.95
N GLU A 247 -8.30 2.27 9.76
CA GLU A 247 -7.05 1.50 9.91
C GLU A 247 -7.04 0.43 8.83
N ASN A 248 -6.03 0.47 7.96
CA ASN A 248 -5.98 -0.44 6.83
C ASN A 248 -4.55 -0.89 6.50
N SER A 249 -4.46 -2.02 5.82
CA SER A 249 -3.18 -2.60 5.42
C SER A 249 -2.46 -1.81 4.34
N GLN A 250 -3.20 -1.19 3.43
CA GLN A 250 -2.65 -0.50 2.26
C GLN A 250 -1.87 0.74 2.66
N THR A 251 -2.45 1.63 3.48
CA THR A 251 -1.78 2.83 4.00
C THR A 251 -0.47 2.47 4.70
N THR A 252 -0.50 1.45 5.56
CA THR A 252 0.70 1.02 6.28
C THR A 252 1.75 0.43 5.33
N SER A 253 1.34 -0.28 4.28
CA SER A 253 2.23 -0.80 3.25
C SER A 253 2.90 0.33 2.45
N GLN A 254 2.18 1.38 2.09
CA GLN A 254 2.74 2.53 1.39
C GLN A 254 3.85 3.20 2.20
N VAL A 255 3.68 3.35 3.51
CA VAL A 255 4.73 3.87 4.40
C VAL A 255 5.95 2.95 4.42
N GLY A 256 5.75 1.63 4.50
CA GLY A 256 6.85 0.67 4.48
C GLY A 256 7.67 0.73 3.19
N ILE A 257 7.01 0.85 2.03
CA ILE A 257 7.67 1.03 0.72
C ILE A 257 8.47 2.34 0.70
N ALA A 258 7.87 3.43 1.16
CA ALA A 258 8.46 4.76 1.18
C ALA A 258 9.75 4.82 2.02
N LEU A 259 9.69 4.32 3.24
CA LEU A 259 10.84 4.31 4.15
C LEU A 259 11.98 3.45 3.60
N SER A 260 11.66 2.26 3.08
CA SER A 260 12.65 1.38 2.44
C SER A 260 13.32 2.05 1.24
N ALA A 261 12.57 2.85 0.46
CA ALA A 261 13.10 3.52 -0.74
C ALA A 261 14.16 4.59 -0.43
N ILE A 262 14.09 5.21 0.75
CA ILE A 262 15.06 6.23 1.23
C ILE A 262 16.13 5.68 2.18
N GLY A 263 16.22 4.35 2.29
CA GLY A 263 17.27 3.69 3.07
C GLY A 263 16.98 3.56 4.57
N ILE A 264 15.71 3.65 5.00
CA ILE A 264 15.29 3.42 6.38
C ILE A 264 14.83 1.96 6.54
N ASP A 265 15.51 1.20 7.42
CA ASP A 265 15.09 -0.17 7.76
C ASP A 265 13.88 -0.14 8.70
N ILE A 266 12.72 -0.48 8.18
CA ILE A 266 11.46 -0.50 8.93
C ILE A 266 11.41 -1.52 10.08
N ARG A 267 12.39 -2.44 10.15
CA ARG A 267 12.51 -3.48 11.20
C ARG A 267 13.30 -3.00 12.41
N THR A 268 14.14 -1.97 12.25
CA THR A 268 15.13 -1.58 13.26
C THR A 268 15.16 -0.09 13.58
N ASP A 269 14.61 0.77 12.73
CA ASP A 269 14.60 2.21 12.97
C ASP A 269 13.66 2.56 14.14
N GLU A 270 14.25 3.08 15.23
CA GLU A 270 13.55 3.35 16.48
C GLU A 270 12.36 4.31 16.33
N ARG A 271 12.34 5.16 15.30
CA ARG A 271 11.23 6.07 15.01
C ARG A 271 9.96 5.30 14.65
N PHE A 272 10.11 4.11 14.02
CA PHE A 272 9.02 3.30 13.50
C PHE A 272 8.79 2.00 14.28
N ILE A 273 9.48 1.83 15.41
CA ILE A 273 9.25 0.74 16.36
C ILE A 273 8.43 1.29 17.53
N LYS A 274 7.26 0.72 17.79
CA LYS A 274 6.34 1.10 18.87
C LYS A 274 6.24 -0.04 19.89
N GLY A 275 7.16 -0.07 20.84
CA GLY A 275 7.30 -1.20 21.75
C GLY A 275 7.83 -2.45 21.03
N GLU A 276 7.02 -3.49 20.93
CA GLU A 276 7.33 -4.71 20.16
C GLU A 276 6.73 -4.69 18.74
N ASN A 277 5.98 -3.63 18.41
CA ASN A 277 5.24 -3.52 17.15
C ASN A 277 6.00 -2.70 16.12
N TRP A 278 5.91 -3.10 14.88
CA TRP A 278 6.47 -2.43 13.73
C TRP A 278 5.57 -2.63 12.51
N ILE A 279 5.87 -1.95 11.41
CA ILE A 279 5.06 -1.97 10.18
C ILE A 279 4.73 -3.40 9.73
N GLY A 280 5.71 -4.31 9.65
CA GLY A 280 5.46 -5.69 9.22
C GLY A 280 4.60 -6.48 10.18
N SER A 281 4.76 -6.32 11.50
CA SER A 281 3.91 -6.99 12.48
C SER A 281 2.45 -6.49 12.41
N TYR A 282 2.25 -5.22 12.06
CA TYR A 282 0.92 -4.66 11.83
C TYR A 282 0.28 -5.25 10.56
N ILE A 283 0.99 -5.31 9.45
CA ILE A 283 0.50 -5.88 8.19
C ILE A 283 0.06 -7.34 8.37
N MET A 284 0.78 -8.12 9.17
CA MET A 284 0.42 -9.52 9.43
C MET A 284 -0.92 -9.71 10.14
N GLN A 285 -1.49 -8.66 10.77
CA GLN A 285 -2.84 -8.73 11.34
C GLN A 285 -3.95 -8.78 10.27
N TYR A 286 -3.61 -8.49 9.03
CA TYR A 286 -4.52 -8.52 7.88
C TYR A 286 -4.33 -9.76 7.01
N TYR A 287 -3.36 -10.61 7.34
CA TYR A 287 -3.11 -11.86 6.63
C TYR A 287 -4.20 -12.88 6.93
N LEU A 288 -4.86 -13.37 5.89
CA LEU A 288 -5.98 -14.31 5.99
C LEU A 288 -5.53 -15.77 5.84
N GLY A 289 -4.24 -16.01 5.61
CA GLY A 289 -3.72 -17.31 5.19
C GLY A 289 -3.83 -17.52 3.67
N GLY A 290 -3.10 -18.51 3.14
CA GLY A 290 -3.15 -18.84 1.72
C GLY A 290 -2.66 -17.73 0.78
N GLY A 291 -1.97 -16.73 1.30
CA GLY A 291 -1.42 -15.61 0.51
C GLY A 291 -2.30 -14.36 0.42
N ALA A 292 -3.55 -14.42 0.88
CA ALA A 292 -4.49 -13.30 0.78
C ALA A 292 -4.37 -12.32 1.95
N PHE A 293 -4.61 -11.03 1.66
CA PHE A 293 -4.72 -9.97 2.68
C PHE A 293 -6.06 -9.23 2.59
N ALA A 294 -6.55 -8.81 3.77
CA ALA A 294 -7.70 -7.92 3.86
C ALA A 294 -7.28 -6.45 3.79
N HIS A 295 -8.17 -5.59 3.30
CA HIS A 295 -8.01 -4.14 3.42
C HIS A 295 -8.15 -3.69 4.86
N THR A 296 -9.25 -4.10 5.51
CA THR A 296 -9.58 -3.76 6.90
C THR A 296 -9.69 -5.04 7.72
N ARG A 297 -9.25 -5.00 8.98
CA ARG A 297 -9.32 -6.17 9.89
C ARG A 297 -10.75 -6.71 10.01
N GLY A 298 -10.88 -8.03 9.94
CA GLY A 298 -12.17 -8.72 10.03
C GLY A 298 -13.00 -8.72 8.74
N MET A 299 -12.49 -8.14 7.68
CA MET A 299 -13.06 -8.22 6.33
C MET A 299 -12.45 -9.39 5.55
N GLY A 300 -13.08 -9.75 4.43
CA GLY A 300 -12.53 -10.72 3.50
C GLY A 300 -11.36 -10.19 2.70
N GLU A 301 -10.86 -11.03 1.82
CA GLU A 301 -9.79 -10.72 0.88
C GLU A 301 -10.07 -9.45 0.05
N ASN A 302 -8.97 -8.72 -0.22
CA ASN A 302 -8.98 -7.58 -1.12
C ASN A 302 -7.73 -7.65 -2.02
N ALA A 303 -7.93 -7.80 -3.31
CA ALA A 303 -6.84 -7.98 -4.28
C ALA A 303 -5.84 -6.82 -4.25
N MET A 304 -6.30 -5.57 -4.17
CA MET A 304 -5.41 -4.41 -4.08
C MET A 304 -4.62 -4.39 -2.76
N ALA A 305 -5.24 -4.76 -1.65
CA ALA A 305 -4.53 -4.88 -0.37
C ALA A 305 -3.48 -6.00 -0.43
N THR A 306 -3.79 -7.13 -1.06
CA THR A 306 -2.86 -8.24 -1.27
C THR A 306 -1.65 -7.79 -2.11
N ASP A 307 -1.89 -7.13 -3.24
CA ASP A 307 -0.81 -6.56 -4.07
C ASP A 307 0.06 -5.58 -3.29
N GLN A 308 -0.52 -4.64 -2.55
CA GLN A 308 0.24 -3.61 -1.84
C GLN A 308 0.98 -4.15 -0.61
N CYS A 309 0.42 -5.11 0.12
CA CYS A 309 1.14 -5.80 1.18
C CYS A 309 2.34 -6.57 0.62
N MET A 310 2.16 -7.25 -0.51
CA MET A 310 3.28 -7.93 -1.19
C MET A 310 4.33 -6.95 -1.70
N GLN A 311 3.94 -5.79 -2.25
CA GLN A 311 4.89 -4.73 -2.64
C GLN A 311 5.76 -4.29 -1.46
N MET A 312 5.18 -4.10 -0.28
CA MET A 312 5.92 -3.73 0.93
C MET A 312 6.92 -4.82 1.33
N PHE A 313 6.55 -6.10 1.32
CA PHE A 313 7.48 -7.18 1.62
C PHE A 313 8.59 -7.29 0.58
N VAL A 314 8.28 -7.07 -0.70
CA VAL A 314 9.29 -7.01 -1.77
C VAL A 314 10.22 -5.81 -1.58
N ALA A 315 9.70 -4.64 -1.21
CA ALA A 315 10.50 -3.46 -0.90
C ALA A 315 11.47 -3.72 0.26
N MET A 316 11.00 -4.40 1.32
CA MET A 316 11.84 -4.82 2.46
C MET A 316 12.96 -5.79 2.02
N LYS A 317 12.65 -6.75 1.16
CA LYS A 317 13.64 -7.69 0.59
C LYS A 317 14.66 -6.97 -0.28
N LEU A 318 14.22 -6.04 -1.12
CA LEU A 318 15.09 -5.26 -2.02
C LEU A 318 15.98 -4.28 -1.24
N PHE A 319 15.48 -3.72 -0.14
CA PHE A 319 16.28 -2.89 0.75
C PHE A 319 17.54 -3.63 1.25
N GLU A 320 17.44 -4.92 1.60
CA GLU A 320 18.59 -5.74 2.00
C GLU A 320 19.65 -5.88 0.89
N GLN A 321 19.25 -5.68 -0.36
CA GLN A 321 20.10 -5.72 -1.55
C GLN A 321 20.62 -4.34 -1.97
N GLY A 322 20.22 -3.28 -1.23
CA GLY A 322 20.51 -1.89 -1.58
C GLY A 322 19.74 -1.39 -2.80
N GLU A 323 18.54 -1.92 -3.01
CA GLU A 323 17.65 -1.57 -4.13
C GLU A 323 16.32 -1.00 -3.60
N SER A 324 15.67 -0.15 -4.39
CA SER A 324 14.31 0.32 -4.11
C SER A 324 13.27 -0.37 -5.00
N PHE A 325 12.01 -0.39 -4.55
CA PHE A 325 10.93 -1.10 -5.24
C PHE A 325 10.73 -0.61 -6.68
N TYR A 326 10.79 0.69 -6.93
CA TYR A 326 10.57 1.29 -8.25
C TYR A 326 11.86 1.54 -9.07
N ASP A 327 13.01 1.05 -8.64
CA ASP A 327 14.23 1.08 -9.45
C ASP A 327 14.29 -0.15 -10.36
N PHE A 328 13.97 0.05 -11.65
CA PHE A 328 14.01 -1.01 -12.68
C PHE A 328 15.22 -0.89 -13.60
N THR A 329 16.21 -0.07 -13.26
CA THR A 329 17.40 0.18 -14.10
C THR A 329 18.23 -1.08 -14.36
N LYS A 330 18.14 -2.07 -13.46
CA LYS A 330 18.85 -3.35 -13.57
C LYS A 330 18.05 -4.46 -14.29
N ILE A 331 16.77 -4.23 -14.57
CA ILE A 331 15.93 -5.17 -15.33
C ILE A 331 16.33 -5.13 -16.81
N LYS A 332 16.66 -6.28 -17.37
CA LYS A 332 17.08 -6.43 -18.78
C LYS A 332 15.91 -6.56 -19.73
#